data_1daab9b14a485ad0598f7ab9c3d9aa58
#
_entry.id   1daab9b14a485ad0598f7ab9c3d9aa58
#
_cell.length_a   1.000
_cell.length_b   1.000
_cell.length_c   1.000
_cell.angle_alpha   90.00
_cell.angle_beta   90.00
_cell.angle_gamma   90.00
#
_symmetry.space_group_name_H-M   'P 1'
#
loop_
_entity.id
_entity.type
_entity.pdbx_description
1 polymer ?
#
loop_
_entity_poly.entity_id
_entity_poly.type
_entity_poly.pdbx_seq_one_letter_code
_entity_poly.pdbx_strand_id
1 'polypeptide(L)'
;MAEQMLRRIVVVGGGTAGWMTAAALARFLGNSGRRIILIESEAIGTVGVGEGTIPPILEFNQQLGIDEAQFLRETKATYKLGIDFVGWTAEGDRYFHQFGHIGRTLDGVSLHQLWLKNRSDPSVGPLAAYSMSAVAAASHRFGHPSPDPADPLSQLAYAFHFVAAAYGQFLRGYGEAKGGERHAIGGAPSRNERVDGAEAPQRRTQPLGVARRIVHELLELDVADG
;
A
#
# COMPACT_ATOMS: atom_id res chain seq x y z
N MET A 1 30.86 -13.10 21.99
CA MET A 1 30.94 -12.20 20.81
C MET A 1 29.88 -11.12 21.02
N ALA A 2 30.28 -9.85 21.11
CA ALA A 2 29.27 -8.77 21.20
C ALA A 2 28.50 -8.72 19.88
N GLU A 3 27.20 -8.84 19.96
CA GLU A 3 26.30 -8.73 18.81
C GLU A 3 26.40 -7.29 18.28
N GLN A 4 26.94 -7.14 17.08
CA GLN A 4 27.12 -5.83 16.47
C GLN A 4 25.74 -5.29 16.06
N MET A 5 25.16 -4.41 16.86
CA MET A 5 23.86 -3.81 16.59
C MET A 5 23.93 -2.92 15.34
N LEU A 6 23.02 -3.15 14.39
CA LEU A 6 22.84 -2.26 13.24
C LEU A 6 22.48 -0.85 13.72
N ARG A 7 23.32 0.13 13.38
CA ARG A 7 23.13 1.54 13.74
C ARG A 7 22.38 2.35 12.69
N ARG A 8 22.50 1.93 11.43
CA ARG A 8 21.84 2.60 10.28
C ARG A 8 20.99 1.62 9.48
N ILE A 9 19.85 2.10 9.03
CA ILE A 9 18.98 1.39 8.09
C ILE A 9 18.72 2.34 6.93
N VAL A 10 19.06 1.91 5.72
CA VAL A 10 18.92 2.70 4.51
C VAL A 10 17.83 2.09 3.64
N VAL A 11 16.81 2.88 3.32
CA VAL A 11 15.72 2.57 2.39
C VAL A 11 16.00 3.28 1.08
N VAL A 12 16.12 2.54 -0.02
CA VAL A 12 16.38 3.11 -1.34
C VAL A 12 15.10 3.07 -2.17
N GLY A 13 14.58 4.24 -2.52
CA GLY A 13 13.38 4.43 -3.32
C GLY A 13 12.32 5.25 -2.58
N GLY A 14 11.92 6.38 -3.16
CA GLY A 14 10.94 7.33 -2.61
C GLY A 14 9.51 7.11 -3.10
N GLY A 15 9.19 5.95 -3.63
CA GLY A 15 7.80 5.57 -3.95
C GLY A 15 7.01 5.22 -2.69
N THR A 16 5.69 4.94 -2.87
CA THR A 16 4.78 4.59 -1.77
C THR A 16 5.35 3.52 -0.85
N ALA A 17 5.88 2.41 -1.41
CA ALA A 17 6.45 1.31 -0.62
C ALA A 17 7.69 1.74 0.21
N GLY A 18 8.55 2.57 -0.37
CA GLY A 18 9.72 3.09 0.35
C GLY A 18 9.32 3.97 1.53
N TRP A 19 8.36 4.89 1.32
CA TRP A 19 7.86 5.73 2.40
C TRP A 19 7.05 4.95 3.45
N MET A 20 6.28 3.92 3.06
CA MET A 20 5.64 3.00 4.02
C MET A 20 6.70 2.31 4.90
N THR A 21 7.75 1.79 4.28
CA THR A 21 8.85 1.12 5.01
C THR A 21 9.56 2.09 5.94
N ALA A 22 9.93 3.29 5.47
CA ALA A 22 10.62 4.30 6.28
C ALA A 22 9.76 4.78 7.45
N ALA A 23 8.46 5.03 7.22
CA ALA A 23 7.51 5.44 8.26
C ALA A 23 7.34 4.36 9.34
N ALA A 24 7.22 3.09 8.96
CA ALA A 24 7.14 1.98 9.91
C ALA A 24 8.44 1.84 10.72
N LEU A 25 9.61 1.87 10.07
CA LEU A 25 10.89 1.81 10.76
C LEU A 25 11.07 2.99 11.72
N ALA A 26 10.73 4.21 11.31
CA ALA A 26 10.80 5.40 12.18
C ALA A 26 9.86 5.24 13.39
N ARG A 27 8.66 4.71 13.18
CA ARG A 27 7.69 4.47 14.27
C ARG A 27 8.17 3.46 15.29
N PHE A 28 8.70 2.33 14.83
CA PHE A 28 9.04 1.21 15.71
C PHE A 28 10.49 1.23 16.21
N LEU A 29 11.40 1.87 15.48
CA LEU A 29 12.83 1.89 15.81
C LEU A 29 13.39 3.29 16.11
N GLY A 30 12.62 4.36 15.93
CA GLY A 30 13.10 5.74 16.09
C GLY A 30 13.74 6.04 17.47
N ASN A 31 13.24 5.40 18.53
CA ASN A 31 13.79 5.55 19.88
C ASN A 31 14.89 4.55 20.24
N SER A 32 15.37 3.74 19.31
CA SER A 32 16.37 2.69 19.54
C SER A 32 17.81 3.13 19.31
N GLY A 33 18.05 4.41 19.05
CA GLY A 33 19.37 4.94 18.67
C GLY A 33 19.80 4.58 17.24
N ARG A 34 18.89 4.04 16.43
CA ARG A 34 19.12 3.72 15.02
C ARG A 34 18.72 4.89 14.13
N ARG A 35 19.54 5.17 13.14
CA ARG A 35 19.23 6.17 12.10
C ARG A 35 18.48 5.48 10.95
N ILE A 36 17.34 6.03 10.58
CA ILE A 36 16.52 5.58 9.44
C ILE A 36 16.71 6.61 8.33
N ILE A 37 17.27 6.19 7.21
CA ILE A 37 17.65 7.06 6.09
C ILE A 37 16.88 6.57 4.85
N LEU A 38 16.11 7.46 4.22
CA LEU A 38 15.49 7.19 2.92
C LEU A 38 16.19 7.97 1.83
N ILE A 39 16.60 7.27 0.77
CA ILE A 39 17.24 7.84 -0.41
C ILE A 39 16.24 7.81 -1.56
N GLU A 40 15.92 8.96 -2.13
CA GLU A 40 15.05 9.09 -3.30
C GLU A 40 15.64 10.03 -4.35
N SER A 41 15.16 9.93 -5.57
CA SER A 41 15.53 10.82 -6.67
C SER A 41 14.36 11.74 -7.01
N GLU A 42 14.59 13.05 -6.96
CA GLU A 42 13.59 14.06 -7.35
C GLU A 42 13.26 13.98 -8.86
N ALA A 43 14.22 13.52 -9.67
CA ALA A 43 14.02 13.41 -11.11
C ALA A 43 13.14 12.22 -11.54
N ILE A 44 13.10 11.15 -10.72
CA ILE A 44 12.31 9.96 -11.06
C ILE A 44 10.84 10.17 -10.65
N GLY A 45 10.62 10.92 -9.56
CA GLY A 45 9.28 11.17 -9.02
C GLY A 45 8.57 9.89 -8.58
N THR A 46 7.45 10.05 -7.91
CA THR A 46 6.52 8.93 -7.67
C THR A 46 5.74 8.71 -8.96
N VAL A 47 5.76 7.50 -9.51
CA VAL A 47 4.86 7.15 -10.61
C VAL A 47 3.43 7.32 -10.08
N GLY A 48 2.85 8.47 -10.38
CA GLY A 48 1.57 8.91 -9.83
C GLY A 48 0.41 8.24 -10.53
N VAL A 49 -0.04 7.14 -9.97
CA VAL A 49 -1.30 6.49 -10.33
C VAL A 49 -2.23 6.50 -9.12
N GLY A 50 -3.52 6.36 -9.34
CA GLY A 50 -4.45 5.99 -8.27
C GLY A 50 -4.14 4.56 -7.83
N GLU A 51 -3.96 4.34 -6.56
CA GLU A 51 -3.76 3.00 -6.01
C GLU A 51 -5.01 2.50 -5.30
N GLY A 52 -5.29 1.20 -5.48
CA GLY A 52 -6.32 0.49 -4.72
C GLY A 52 -5.66 -0.51 -3.79
N THR A 53 -5.94 -0.39 -2.50
CA THR A 53 -5.37 -1.26 -1.48
C THR A 53 -6.29 -2.43 -1.11
N ILE A 54 -5.87 -3.21 -0.12
CA ILE A 54 -6.61 -4.30 0.52
C ILE A 54 -6.69 -4.03 2.03
N PRO A 55 -7.59 -4.67 2.78
CA PRO A 55 -7.87 -4.36 4.19
C PRO A 55 -6.67 -4.25 5.13
N PRO A 56 -5.53 -4.94 4.97
CA PRO A 56 -4.35 -4.75 5.82
C PRO A 56 -3.81 -3.32 5.90
N ILE A 57 -4.17 -2.43 4.96
CA ILE A 57 -3.81 -1.01 5.03
C ILE A 57 -4.38 -0.32 6.27
N LEU A 58 -5.54 -0.77 6.74
CA LEU A 58 -6.19 -0.23 7.93
C LEU A 58 -5.33 -0.50 9.17
N GLU A 59 -4.88 -1.75 9.32
CA GLU A 59 -4.01 -2.15 10.41
C GLU A 59 -2.67 -1.41 10.35
N PHE A 60 -2.07 -1.30 9.16
CA PHE A 60 -0.84 -0.56 8.96
C PHE A 60 -0.97 0.90 9.42
N ASN A 61 -2.00 1.62 8.97
CA ASN A 61 -2.25 3.00 9.37
C ASN A 61 -2.51 3.12 10.87
N GLN A 62 -3.27 2.19 11.45
CA GLN A 62 -3.54 2.15 12.88
C GLN A 62 -2.27 1.97 13.71
N GLN A 63 -1.37 1.07 13.30
CA GLN A 63 -0.08 0.83 13.98
C GLN A 63 0.83 2.07 13.93
N LEU A 64 0.74 2.86 12.87
CA LEU A 64 1.41 4.15 12.78
C LEU A 64 0.72 5.24 13.62
N GLY A 65 -0.51 5.01 14.08
CA GLY A 65 -1.32 6.02 14.78
C GLY A 65 -1.86 7.09 13.84
N ILE A 66 -2.08 6.76 12.58
CA ILE A 66 -2.65 7.66 11.59
C ILE A 66 -4.16 7.69 11.76
N ASP A 67 -4.72 8.89 11.94
CA ASP A 67 -6.15 9.12 11.95
C ASP A 67 -6.76 8.92 10.56
N GLU A 68 -7.84 8.15 10.46
CA GLU A 68 -8.47 7.81 9.18
C GLU A 68 -9.01 9.04 8.46
N ALA A 69 -9.64 9.97 9.19
CA ALA A 69 -10.20 11.17 8.57
C ALA A 69 -9.09 12.10 8.04
N GLN A 70 -7.95 12.17 8.75
CA GLN A 70 -6.77 12.85 8.25
C GLN A 70 -6.22 12.16 7.01
N PHE A 71 -6.07 10.83 7.03
CA PHE A 71 -5.61 10.05 5.89
C PHE A 71 -6.49 10.30 4.65
N LEU A 72 -7.81 10.22 4.79
CA LEU A 72 -8.75 10.46 3.68
C LEU A 72 -8.56 11.85 3.06
N ARG A 73 -8.43 12.88 3.87
CA ARG A 73 -8.24 14.26 3.38
C ARG A 73 -6.90 14.45 2.67
N GLU A 74 -5.81 14.04 3.32
CA GLU A 74 -4.45 14.29 2.82
C GLU A 74 -4.12 13.47 1.57
N THR A 75 -4.69 12.26 1.44
CA THR A 75 -4.40 11.37 0.32
C THR A 75 -5.49 11.38 -0.75
N LYS A 76 -6.55 12.17 -0.55
CA LYS A 76 -7.76 12.18 -1.40
C LYS A 76 -8.35 10.78 -1.55
N ALA A 77 -8.35 10.04 -0.44
CA ALA A 77 -8.77 8.65 -0.46
C ALA A 77 -10.29 8.52 -0.48
N THR A 78 -10.74 7.38 -1.02
CA THR A 78 -12.13 6.92 -0.99
C THR A 78 -12.18 5.47 -0.50
N TYR A 79 -13.33 5.05 0.01
CA TYR A 79 -13.52 3.68 0.48
C TYR A 79 -13.59 2.68 -0.66
N LYS A 80 -13.02 1.50 -0.43
CA LYS A 80 -13.00 0.37 -1.35
C LYS A 80 -13.54 -0.86 -0.65
N LEU A 81 -14.58 -1.49 -1.21
CA LEU A 81 -15.26 -2.65 -0.64
C LEU A 81 -14.91 -3.98 -1.29
N GLY A 82 -14.14 -3.94 -2.37
CA GLY A 82 -13.74 -5.13 -3.11
C GLY A 82 -13.07 -4.79 -4.43
N ILE A 83 -12.98 -5.79 -5.29
CA ILE A 83 -12.38 -5.71 -6.62
C ILE A 83 -13.35 -6.32 -7.62
N ASP A 84 -13.68 -5.58 -8.66
CA ASP A 84 -14.52 -6.05 -9.76
C ASP A 84 -13.61 -6.60 -10.87
N PHE A 85 -13.67 -7.91 -11.09
CA PHE A 85 -12.89 -8.58 -12.13
C PHE A 85 -13.77 -8.77 -13.37
N VAL A 86 -13.33 -8.22 -14.49
CA VAL A 86 -14.04 -8.25 -15.77
C VAL A 86 -13.16 -8.93 -16.82
N GLY A 87 -13.66 -9.98 -17.45
CA GLY A 87 -12.97 -10.70 -18.54
C GLY A 87 -11.74 -11.51 -18.12
N TRP A 88 -11.61 -11.87 -16.83
CA TRP A 88 -10.42 -12.57 -16.34
C TRP A 88 -10.40 -14.06 -16.66
N THR A 89 -11.54 -14.73 -16.61
CA THR A 89 -11.67 -16.16 -16.91
C THR A 89 -12.04 -16.41 -18.38
N ALA A 90 -12.97 -15.62 -18.90
CA ALA A 90 -13.38 -15.61 -20.30
C ALA A 90 -13.94 -14.24 -20.67
N GLU A 91 -14.04 -13.95 -21.96
CA GLU A 91 -14.68 -12.73 -22.45
C GLU A 91 -16.15 -12.67 -21.99
N GLY A 92 -16.54 -11.55 -21.40
CA GLY A 92 -17.89 -11.34 -20.85
C GLY A 92 -18.06 -11.79 -19.40
N ASP A 93 -17.12 -12.51 -18.81
CA ASP A 93 -17.19 -12.88 -17.42
C ASP A 93 -16.99 -11.66 -16.50
N ARG A 94 -17.76 -11.63 -15.42
CA ARG A 94 -17.63 -10.61 -14.40
C ARG A 94 -17.94 -11.18 -13.03
N TYR A 95 -17.06 -10.93 -12.05
CA TYR A 95 -17.34 -11.23 -10.66
C TYR A 95 -16.75 -10.17 -9.73
N PHE A 96 -17.45 -9.89 -8.65
CA PHE A 96 -16.99 -8.97 -7.62
C PHE A 96 -16.36 -9.77 -6.47
N HIS A 97 -15.07 -9.55 -6.24
CA HIS A 97 -14.35 -10.08 -5.08
C HIS A 97 -14.50 -9.08 -3.93
N GLN A 98 -15.50 -9.30 -3.09
CA GLN A 98 -15.77 -8.47 -1.92
C GLN A 98 -14.72 -8.65 -0.84
N PHE A 99 -14.47 -7.61 -0.07
CA PHE A 99 -13.77 -7.72 1.20
C PHE A 99 -14.72 -8.18 2.30
N GLY A 100 -14.16 -8.77 3.39
CA GLY A 100 -14.95 -9.27 4.50
C GLY A 100 -15.55 -10.66 4.26
N HIS A 101 -16.50 -11.01 5.07
CA HIS A 101 -17.07 -12.34 5.12
C HIS A 101 -18.29 -12.49 4.19
N ILE A 102 -18.52 -13.74 3.75
CA ILE A 102 -19.71 -14.12 3.02
C ILE A 102 -20.61 -14.88 3.99
N GLY A 103 -21.59 -14.18 4.56
CA GLY A 103 -22.51 -14.72 5.54
C GLY A 103 -21.80 -15.27 6.80
N ARG A 104 -22.54 -16.02 7.60
CA ARG A 104 -22.05 -16.64 8.83
C ARG A 104 -21.88 -18.14 8.65
N THR A 105 -21.02 -18.71 9.46
CA THR A 105 -20.94 -20.18 9.63
C THR A 105 -22.16 -20.65 10.41
N LEU A 106 -22.83 -21.69 9.90
CA LEU A 106 -23.98 -22.34 10.54
C LEU A 106 -23.57 -23.77 10.91
N ASP A 107 -23.63 -24.12 12.16
CA ASP A 107 -23.28 -25.46 12.68
C ASP A 107 -21.91 -25.98 12.19
N GLY A 108 -20.90 -25.09 12.16
CA GLY A 108 -19.56 -25.41 11.70
C GLY A 108 -19.39 -25.45 10.16
N VAL A 109 -20.46 -25.25 9.39
CA VAL A 109 -20.42 -25.22 7.92
C VAL A 109 -20.44 -23.79 7.42
N SER A 110 -19.47 -23.40 6.56
CA SER A 110 -19.43 -22.06 5.98
C SER A 110 -20.63 -21.82 5.05
N LEU A 111 -21.12 -20.59 4.99
CA LEU A 111 -22.22 -20.24 4.08
C LEU A 111 -21.88 -20.56 2.63
N HIS A 112 -20.64 -20.39 2.23
CA HIS A 112 -20.19 -20.71 0.87
C HIS A 112 -20.44 -22.19 0.52
N GLN A 113 -20.16 -23.13 1.43
CA GLN A 113 -20.43 -24.55 1.21
C GLN A 113 -21.93 -24.85 1.13
N LEU A 114 -22.73 -24.20 2.00
CA LEU A 114 -24.20 -24.33 1.95
C LEU A 114 -24.74 -23.77 0.63
N TRP A 115 -24.23 -22.62 0.19
CA TRP A 115 -24.60 -22.03 -1.08
C TRP A 115 -24.25 -22.95 -2.26
N LEU A 116 -23.04 -23.51 -2.31
CA LEU A 116 -22.62 -24.43 -3.36
C LEU A 116 -23.56 -25.63 -3.48
N LYS A 117 -24.02 -26.17 -2.35
CA LYS A 117 -24.95 -27.30 -2.31
C LYS A 117 -26.33 -26.94 -2.85
N ASN A 118 -26.78 -25.72 -2.61
CA ASN A 118 -28.16 -25.30 -2.90
C ASN A 118 -28.28 -24.33 -4.08
N ARG A 119 -27.19 -23.96 -4.75
CA ARG A 119 -27.17 -22.93 -5.81
C ARG A 119 -28.06 -23.22 -7.03
N SER A 120 -28.51 -24.47 -7.19
CA SER A 120 -29.43 -24.85 -8.26
C SER A 120 -30.90 -24.50 -7.94
N ASP A 121 -31.21 -24.16 -6.69
CA ASP A 121 -32.51 -23.71 -6.28
C ASP A 121 -32.68 -22.23 -6.65
N PRO A 122 -33.71 -21.87 -7.45
CA PRO A 122 -33.96 -20.49 -7.87
C PRO A 122 -34.22 -19.53 -6.71
N SER A 123 -34.62 -20.01 -5.53
CA SER A 123 -34.81 -19.19 -4.33
C SER A 123 -33.48 -18.78 -3.68
N VAL A 124 -32.38 -19.49 -3.99
CA VAL A 124 -31.04 -19.19 -3.53
C VAL A 124 -30.44 -18.15 -4.47
N GLY A 125 -30.31 -16.91 -4.04
CA GLY A 125 -29.74 -15.83 -4.83
C GLY A 125 -28.25 -16.00 -5.12
N PRO A 126 -27.64 -15.05 -5.82
CA PRO A 126 -26.21 -15.08 -6.10
C PRO A 126 -25.40 -14.99 -4.80
N LEU A 127 -24.22 -15.63 -4.76
CA LEU A 127 -23.37 -15.65 -3.58
C LEU A 127 -23.06 -14.24 -3.02
N ALA A 128 -22.92 -13.26 -3.89
CA ALA A 128 -22.67 -11.87 -3.51
C ALA A 128 -23.80 -11.25 -2.66
N ALA A 129 -25.04 -11.74 -2.79
CA ALA A 129 -26.16 -11.27 -1.98
C ALA A 129 -26.00 -11.60 -0.47
N TYR A 130 -25.11 -12.51 -0.14
CA TYR A 130 -24.82 -12.90 1.25
C TYR A 130 -23.57 -12.17 1.81
N SER A 131 -23.04 -11.19 1.09
CA SER A 131 -21.92 -10.37 1.55
C SER A 131 -22.38 -8.93 1.76
N MET A 132 -22.18 -8.41 2.97
CA MET A 132 -22.50 -7.02 3.29
C MET A 132 -21.69 -6.05 2.42
N SER A 133 -20.40 -6.34 2.20
CA SER A 133 -19.53 -5.50 1.35
C SER A 133 -19.97 -5.50 -0.11
N ALA A 134 -20.40 -6.65 -0.64
CA ALA A 134 -20.91 -6.72 -2.02
C ALA A 134 -22.24 -5.98 -2.20
N VAL A 135 -23.18 -6.15 -1.26
CA VAL A 135 -24.47 -5.46 -1.28
C VAL A 135 -24.30 -3.95 -1.13
N ALA A 136 -23.42 -3.51 -0.22
CA ALA A 136 -23.12 -2.10 -0.04
C ALA A 136 -22.48 -1.49 -1.29
N ALA A 137 -21.50 -2.19 -1.90
CA ALA A 137 -20.86 -1.75 -3.14
C ALA A 137 -21.85 -1.63 -4.30
N ALA A 138 -22.71 -2.64 -4.50
CA ALA A 138 -23.74 -2.61 -5.54
C ALA A 138 -24.76 -1.48 -5.35
N SER A 139 -24.95 -1.06 -4.10
CA SER A 139 -25.87 0.04 -3.72
C SER A 139 -25.16 1.40 -3.66
N HIS A 140 -23.88 1.49 -4.00
CA HIS A 140 -23.05 2.70 -3.84
C HIS A 140 -23.10 3.27 -2.42
N ARG A 141 -23.10 2.40 -1.42
CA ARG A 141 -23.18 2.74 0.00
C ARG A 141 -21.93 2.28 0.72
N PHE A 142 -21.59 3.00 1.77
CA PHE A 142 -20.53 2.64 2.71
C PHE A 142 -21.01 2.89 4.14
N GLY A 143 -20.58 2.04 5.06
CA GLY A 143 -20.70 2.23 6.50
C GLY A 143 -19.47 1.61 7.16
N HIS A 144 -19.06 2.14 8.30
CA HIS A 144 -17.99 1.50 9.05
C HIS A 144 -18.49 0.19 9.66
N PRO A 145 -17.59 -0.82 9.80
CA PRO A 145 -17.92 -2.05 10.49
C PRO A 145 -18.42 -1.76 11.91
N SER A 146 -19.53 -2.40 12.29
CA SER A 146 -20.05 -2.34 13.65
C SER A 146 -19.14 -3.12 14.62
N PRO A 147 -18.86 -2.62 15.81
CA PRO A 147 -18.17 -3.38 16.85
C PRO A 147 -19.04 -4.49 17.45
N ASP A 148 -20.37 -4.43 17.28
CA ASP A 148 -21.29 -5.47 17.72
C ASP A 148 -21.28 -6.65 16.72
N PRO A 149 -20.82 -7.86 17.13
CA PRO A 149 -20.81 -9.01 16.24
C PRO A 149 -22.21 -9.50 15.84
N ALA A 150 -23.27 -9.08 16.54
CA ALA A 150 -24.64 -9.39 16.18
C ALA A 150 -25.15 -8.53 15.01
N ASP A 151 -24.59 -7.33 14.84
CA ASP A 151 -24.94 -6.43 13.73
C ASP A 151 -24.37 -6.98 12.41
N PRO A 152 -25.18 -7.08 11.34
CA PRO A 152 -24.71 -7.45 10.01
C PRO A 152 -23.54 -6.59 9.50
N LEU A 153 -23.45 -5.32 9.86
CA LEU A 153 -22.34 -4.44 9.48
C LEU A 153 -21.00 -4.91 10.06
N SER A 154 -20.97 -5.73 11.11
CA SER A 154 -19.73 -6.33 11.62
C SER A 154 -18.99 -7.21 10.60
N GLN A 155 -19.70 -7.68 9.57
CA GLN A 155 -19.16 -8.52 8.50
C GLN A 155 -18.50 -7.71 7.37
N LEU A 156 -18.68 -6.38 7.36
CA LEU A 156 -18.11 -5.52 6.36
C LEU A 156 -16.61 -5.34 6.59
N ALA A 157 -15.83 -5.45 5.53
CA ALA A 157 -14.44 -5.04 5.51
C ALA A 157 -14.20 -4.09 4.35
N TYR A 158 -13.22 -3.22 4.50
CA TYR A 158 -12.92 -2.18 3.52
C TYR A 158 -11.42 -1.91 3.42
N ALA A 159 -11.07 -1.17 2.40
CA ALA A 159 -9.77 -0.60 2.18
C ALA A 159 -9.97 0.77 1.52
N PHE A 160 -8.94 1.27 0.83
CA PHE A 160 -8.99 2.58 0.20
C PHE A 160 -8.52 2.54 -1.26
N HIS A 161 -9.07 3.48 -2.05
CA HIS A 161 -8.39 4.02 -3.22
C HIS A 161 -7.81 5.38 -2.83
N PHE A 162 -6.61 5.71 -3.27
CA PHE A 162 -5.98 6.98 -2.98
C PHE A 162 -4.99 7.41 -4.08
N VAL A 163 -4.53 8.65 -4.01
CA VAL A 163 -3.48 9.16 -4.89
C VAL A 163 -2.13 8.76 -4.31
N ALA A 164 -1.40 7.88 -5.00
CA ALA A 164 -0.12 7.33 -4.54
C ALA A 164 0.90 8.41 -4.14
N ALA A 165 1.05 9.46 -4.97
CA ALA A 165 1.95 10.56 -4.69
C ALA A 165 1.56 11.33 -3.41
N ALA A 166 0.25 11.53 -3.17
CA ALA A 166 -0.22 12.19 -1.96
C ALA A 166 0.04 11.35 -0.70
N TYR A 167 -0.13 10.03 -0.80
CA TYR A 167 0.20 9.14 0.32
C TYR A 167 1.70 9.11 0.60
N GLY A 168 2.54 9.05 -0.43
CA GLY A 168 3.99 9.17 -0.27
C GLY A 168 4.41 10.46 0.45
N GLN A 169 3.82 11.61 0.07
CA GLN A 169 4.07 12.90 0.72
C GLN A 169 3.58 12.92 2.17
N PHE A 170 2.40 12.37 2.44
CA PHE A 170 1.85 12.26 3.78
C PHE A 170 2.75 11.43 4.70
N LEU A 171 3.18 10.25 4.24
CA LEU A 171 4.10 9.37 4.97
C LEU A 171 5.49 9.98 5.15
N ARG A 172 5.96 10.77 4.19
CA ARG A 172 7.19 11.54 4.33
C ARG A 172 7.11 12.49 5.52
N GLY A 173 6.10 13.36 5.57
CA GLY A 173 5.91 14.27 6.69
C GLY A 173 5.78 13.52 8.04
N TYR A 174 5.09 12.38 8.03
CA TYR A 174 4.98 11.51 9.20
C TYR A 174 6.36 10.96 9.64
N GLY A 175 7.14 10.41 8.70
CA GLY A 175 8.46 9.83 8.98
C GLY A 175 9.47 10.85 9.48
N GLU A 176 9.54 12.02 8.84
CA GLU A 176 10.40 13.14 9.23
C GLU A 176 10.06 13.64 10.65
N ALA A 177 8.76 13.75 10.99
CA ALA A 177 8.31 14.12 12.34
C ALA A 177 8.69 13.09 13.42
N LYS A 178 9.00 11.84 13.05
CA LYS A 178 9.46 10.76 13.92
C LYS A 178 10.98 10.58 13.94
N GLY A 179 11.73 11.53 13.35
CA GLY A 179 13.20 11.51 13.32
C GLY A 179 13.80 10.71 12.16
N GLY A 180 13.03 10.37 11.14
CA GLY A 180 13.54 9.83 9.89
C GLY A 180 14.30 10.89 9.07
N GLU A 181 15.39 10.51 8.43
CA GLU A 181 16.20 11.38 7.59
C GLU A 181 15.93 11.10 6.11
N ARG A 182 15.80 12.16 5.32
CA ARG A 182 15.65 12.07 3.86
C ARG A 182 16.90 12.57 3.16
N HIS A 183 17.40 11.79 2.23
CA HIS A 183 18.43 12.22 1.29
C HIS A 183 17.86 12.24 -0.13
N ALA A 184 17.70 13.45 -0.69
CA ALA A 184 17.34 13.62 -2.08
C ALA A 184 18.57 13.52 -2.96
N ILE A 185 18.54 12.66 -3.96
CA ILE A 185 19.54 12.63 -5.02
C ILE A 185 19.04 13.55 -6.11
N GLY A 186 19.77 14.65 -6.38
CA GLY A 186 19.52 15.50 -7.54
C GLY A 186 19.67 14.67 -8.82
N GLY A 187 18.64 14.60 -9.65
CA GLY A 187 18.72 13.95 -10.94
C GLY A 187 19.69 14.72 -11.83
N ALA A 188 20.61 14.01 -12.50
CA ALA A 188 21.20 14.57 -13.71
C ALA A 188 20.06 14.98 -14.66
N PRO A 189 20.16 16.15 -15.35
CA PRO A 189 19.12 16.59 -16.27
C PRO A 189 18.82 15.47 -17.26
N SER A 190 17.53 15.12 -17.40
CA SER A 190 17.10 14.19 -18.42
C SER A 190 17.47 14.83 -19.76
N ARG A 191 18.42 14.28 -20.47
CA ARG A 191 18.68 14.59 -21.87
C ARG A 191 17.46 14.13 -22.65
N ASN A 192 16.45 14.96 -22.75
CA ASN A 192 15.49 14.93 -23.84
C ASN A 192 16.14 15.67 -25.02
N GLU A 193 17.23 15.14 -25.53
CA GLU A 193 17.65 15.44 -26.88
C GLU A 193 16.79 14.52 -27.79
N ARG A 194 15.87 15.16 -28.49
CA ARG A 194 15.31 14.58 -29.71
C ARG A 194 16.47 14.27 -30.65
N VAL A 195 16.79 13.01 -30.77
CA VAL A 195 17.62 12.54 -31.88
C VAL A 195 16.63 11.99 -32.90
N ASP A 196 16.40 12.80 -33.92
CA ASP A 196 15.82 12.31 -35.17
C ASP A 196 16.78 11.27 -35.76
N GLY A 197 16.28 10.04 -35.89
CA GLY A 197 16.79 8.98 -36.75
C GLY A 197 18.14 8.38 -36.36
N ALA A 198 18.14 7.37 -35.48
CA ALA A 198 19.05 6.22 -35.57
C ALA A 198 18.70 5.18 -34.47
N GLU A 199 18.84 3.92 -34.82
CA GLU A 199 18.52 2.75 -34.01
C GLU A 199 19.12 2.77 -32.60
N ALA A 200 18.28 2.42 -31.62
CA ALA A 200 18.62 2.39 -30.21
C ALA A 200 19.49 1.18 -29.84
N PRO A 201 20.61 1.36 -29.13
CA PRO A 201 21.12 0.31 -28.26
C PRO A 201 20.52 0.47 -26.86
N GLN A 202 19.81 -0.57 -26.43
CA GLN A 202 19.32 -0.74 -25.08
C GLN A 202 20.49 -0.76 -24.08
N ARG A 203 20.62 0.26 -23.24
CA ARG A 203 21.28 0.17 -21.92
C ARG A 203 20.58 1.07 -20.92
N ARG A 204 19.59 0.54 -20.25
CA ARG A 204 19.06 1.07 -18.99
C ARG A 204 19.97 0.63 -17.84
N THR A 205 20.99 1.40 -17.49
CA THR A 205 21.80 1.14 -16.29
C THR A 205 22.41 2.43 -15.76
N GLN A 206 21.63 3.38 -15.21
CA GLN A 206 22.24 4.52 -14.50
C GLN A 206 21.62 4.92 -13.13
N PRO A 207 20.37 4.64 -12.76
CA PRO A 207 19.93 5.00 -11.40
C PRO A 207 20.60 4.17 -10.29
N LEU A 208 20.88 2.89 -10.55
CA LEU A 208 21.52 1.99 -9.60
C LEU A 208 22.98 2.36 -9.27
N GLY A 209 23.71 2.94 -10.21
CA GLY A 209 25.11 3.34 -10.02
C GLY A 209 25.25 4.53 -9.06
N VAL A 210 24.37 5.50 -9.12
CA VAL A 210 24.38 6.67 -8.23
C VAL A 210 23.92 6.29 -6.82
N ALA A 211 22.85 5.53 -6.69
CA ALA A 211 22.39 5.00 -5.40
C ALA A 211 23.46 4.14 -4.73
N ARG A 212 24.16 3.27 -5.49
CA ARG A 212 25.24 2.44 -4.99
C ARG A 212 26.43 3.26 -4.50
N ARG A 213 26.78 4.34 -5.18
CA ARG A 213 27.89 5.23 -4.76
C ARG A 213 27.55 5.95 -3.46
N ILE A 214 26.33 6.49 -3.32
CA ILE A 214 25.88 7.18 -2.11
C ILE A 214 25.79 6.22 -0.93
N VAL A 215 25.27 5.00 -1.13
CA VAL A 215 25.28 3.96 -0.09
C VAL A 215 26.72 3.63 0.32
N HIS A 216 27.65 3.57 -0.62
CA HIS A 216 29.07 3.33 -0.34
C HIS A 216 29.70 4.49 0.46
N GLU A 217 29.47 5.75 0.05
CA GLU A 217 29.94 6.95 0.76
C GLU A 217 29.38 7.04 2.19
N LEU A 218 28.07 6.74 2.36
CA LEU A 218 27.43 6.73 3.68
C LEU A 218 27.96 5.60 4.60
N LEU A 219 28.42 4.50 4.01
CA LEU A 219 29.06 3.40 4.74
C LEU A 219 30.51 3.71 5.11
N GLU A 220 31.26 4.44 4.27
CA GLU A 220 32.65 4.81 4.54
C GLU A 220 32.80 5.90 5.61
N LEU A 221 31.83 6.82 5.73
CA LEU A 221 31.83 7.84 6.79
C LEU A 221 31.72 7.26 8.22
N ASP A 222 31.27 6.00 8.37
CA ASP A 222 31.18 5.33 9.69
C ASP A 222 32.49 4.69 10.15
N VAL A 223 33.47 4.52 9.25
CA VAL A 223 34.78 3.94 9.59
C VAL A 223 35.75 5.02 10.11
N ALA A 224 35.44 6.30 9.86
CA ALA A 224 36.33 7.41 10.27
C ALA A 224 36.03 7.96 11.68
N ASP A 225 34.86 7.65 12.27
CA ASP A 225 34.42 8.15 13.58
C ASP A 225 34.38 7.06 14.70
N GLY A 226 35.07 5.93 14.51
CA GLY A 226 35.14 4.82 15.46
C GLY A 226 36.47 4.61 16.16
#